data_77d0d643ad16c90963e1d63a6b6cf56c
#
_entry.id   77d0d643ad16c90963e1d63a6b6cf56c
#
_cell.length_a   1.000
_cell.length_b   1.000
_cell.length_c   1.000
_cell.angle_alpha   90.00
_cell.angle_beta   90.00
_cell.angle_gamma   90.00
#
_symmetry.space_group_name_H-M   'P 1'
#
loop_
_entity.id
_entity.type
_entity.pdbx_description
1 polymer ?
#
loop_
_entity_poly.entity_id
_entity_poly.type
_entity_poly.pdbx_seq_one_letter_code
_entity_poly.pdbx_strand_id
1 'polypeptide(L)'
;MTDLQSEAQPDEQWRIVEPLTLTPLLTAALEVFHELGYHGASVRDIAKRAGVTVPTLYYHHGNKQGILVALMEPGIENVTARASAAVDAAGPSPTAQFGNLVEACVLHMTSRSDIAFLDSELRYLEEAERKSYAAKRKKLENLLVDVLTAGVQSGEFTVPDITGTGRALLGMCQSVVLWYRLDGPQTPREVSVLYREIALKAVGVTA
;
A
#
# COMPACT_ATOMS: atom_id res chain seq x y z
N MET A 1 -36.12 8.12 -4.40
CA MET A 1 -34.88 7.50 -3.95
C MET A 1 -33.77 8.31 -4.58
N THR A 2 -33.26 9.28 -3.83
CA THR A 2 -32.30 10.27 -4.33
C THR A 2 -30.91 9.77 -4.01
N ASP A 3 -30.12 9.52 -5.05
CA ASP A 3 -28.69 9.17 -4.96
C ASP A 3 -27.96 10.29 -4.20
N LEU A 4 -27.58 10.01 -2.98
CA LEU A 4 -26.60 10.78 -2.23
C LEU A 4 -25.19 10.23 -2.58
N GLN A 5 -24.78 10.40 -3.82
CA GLN A 5 -23.35 10.46 -4.13
C GLN A 5 -22.87 11.82 -3.59
N SER A 6 -22.38 11.82 -2.36
CA SER A 6 -21.61 12.93 -1.81
C SER A 6 -20.37 13.07 -2.71
N GLU A 7 -20.37 14.09 -3.59
CA GLU A 7 -19.18 14.51 -4.30
C GLU A 7 -18.14 14.90 -3.24
N ALA A 8 -17.18 14.02 -3.00
CA ALA A 8 -16.04 14.33 -2.17
C ALA A 8 -15.36 15.58 -2.76
N GLN A 9 -15.08 16.57 -1.92
CA GLN A 9 -14.35 17.75 -2.36
C GLN A 9 -13.01 17.30 -2.99
N PRO A 10 -12.50 18.00 -4.01
CA PRO A 10 -11.25 17.61 -4.70
C PRO A 10 -10.10 17.32 -3.74
N ASP A 11 -10.04 18.00 -2.60
CA ASP A 11 -9.02 17.85 -1.56
C ASP A 11 -9.16 16.55 -0.74
N GLU A 12 -10.24 15.78 -0.92
CA GLU A 12 -10.50 14.54 -0.17
C GLU A 12 -10.52 13.27 -1.04
N GLN A 13 -10.34 13.37 -2.35
CA GLN A 13 -10.38 12.22 -3.26
C GLN A 13 -9.35 11.14 -2.90
N TRP A 14 -8.21 11.52 -2.34
CA TRP A 14 -7.20 10.58 -1.89
C TRP A 14 -7.68 9.68 -0.72
N ARG A 15 -8.78 10.03 -0.03
CA ARG A 15 -9.41 9.20 1.02
C ARG A 15 -10.28 8.10 0.47
N ILE A 16 -10.70 8.18 -0.79
CA ILE A 16 -11.53 7.15 -1.43
C ILE A 16 -10.62 6.00 -1.85
N VAL A 17 -10.83 4.82 -1.28
CA VAL A 17 -10.08 3.62 -1.63
C VAL A 17 -10.89 2.82 -2.64
N GLU A 18 -10.44 2.84 -3.88
CA GLU A 18 -11.01 2.00 -4.93
C GLU A 18 -10.34 0.61 -4.91
N PRO A 19 -11.11 -0.46 -5.14
CA PRO A 19 -10.53 -1.79 -5.31
C PRO A 19 -9.53 -1.82 -6.47
N LEU A 20 -8.44 -2.57 -6.30
CA LEU A 20 -7.49 -2.79 -7.40
C LEU A 20 -8.15 -3.59 -8.52
N THR A 21 -8.13 -3.03 -9.72
CA THR A 21 -8.61 -3.72 -10.91
C THR A 21 -7.51 -4.65 -11.43
N LEU A 22 -7.69 -5.95 -11.22
CA LEU A 22 -6.80 -6.98 -11.74
C LEU A 22 -7.27 -7.45 -13.12
N THR A 23 -6.32 -7.84 -13.98
CA THR A 23 -6.66 -8.54 -15.22
C THR A 23 -7.26 -9.91 -14.91
N PRO A 24 -8.07 -10.53 -15.80
CA PRO A 24 -8.62 -11.87 -15.56
C PRO A 24 -7.55 -12.92 -15.23
N LEU A 25 -6.37 -12.81 -15.83
CA LEU A 25 -5.24 -13.69 -15.54
C LEU A 25 -4.70 -13.49 -14.12
N LEU A 26 -4.54 -12.25 -13.67
CA LEU A 26 -4.06 -11.94 -12.33
C LEU A 26 -5.12 -12.28 -11.26
N THR A 27 -6.40 -12.12 -11.56
CA THR A 27 -7.49 -12.59 -10.69
C THR A 27 -7.41 -14.10 -10.50
N ALA A 28 -7.27 -14.86 -11.59
CA ALA A 28 -7.11 -16.30 -11.52
C ALA A 28 -5.83 -16.73 -10.77
N ALA A 29 -4.75 -15.97 -10.92
CA ALA A 29 -3.52 -16.23 -10.19
C ALA A 29 -3.69 -16.01 -8.68
N LEU A 30 -4.36 -14.93 -8.29
CA LEU A 30 -4.66 -14.62 -6.88
C LEU A 30 -5.53 -15.72 -6.25
N GLU A 31 -6.58 -16.18 -6.93
CA GLU A 31 -7.43 -17.28 -6.48
C GLU A 31 -6.62 -18.56 -6.26
N VAL A 32 -5.75 -18.94 -7.22
CA VAL A 32 -4.89 -20.13 -7.11
C VAL A 32 -3.90 -19.99 -5.95
N PHE A 33 -3.33 -18.79 -5.73
CA PHE A 33 -2.45 -18.53 -4.59
C PHE A 33 -3.20 -18.60 -3.25
N HIS A 34 -4.47 -18.17 -3.20
CA HIS A 34 -5.31 -18.33 -2.01
C HIS A 34 -5.60 -19.80 -1.69
N GLU A 35 -5.91 -20.61 -2.72
CA GLU A 35 -6.29 -22.01 -2.54
C GLU A 35 -5.09 -22.90 -2.18
N LEU A 36 -3.95 -22.73 -2.87
CA LEU A 36 -2.81 -23.64 -2.81
C LEU A 36 -1.60 -23.07 -2.07
N GLY A 37 -1.64 -21.81 -1.66
CA GLY A 37 -0.48 -21.04 -1.24
C GLY A 37 0.45 -20.70 -2.39
N TYR A 38 1.29 -19.69 -2.23
CA TYR A 38 2.24 -19.31 -3.27
C TYR A 38 3.16 -20.49 -3.68
N HIS A 39 3.74 -21.22 -2.73
CA HIS A 39 4.68 -22.29 -3.02
C HIS A 39 4.01 -23.53 -3.64
N GLY A 40 2.79 -23.86 -3.22
CA GLY A 40 2.03 -25.00 -3.75
C GLY A 40 1.44 -24.76 -5.14
N ALA A 41 1.21 -23.51 -5.52
CA ALA A 41 0.68 -23.14 -6.83
C ALA A 41 1.71 -23.31 -7.94
N SER A 42 1.26 -23.79 -9.10
CA SER A 42 2.07 -23.86 -10.31
C SER A 42 1.55 -22.94 -11.41
N VAL A 43 2.43 -22.55 -12.34
CA VAL A 43 2.05 -21.77 -13.54
C VAL A 43 0.98 -22.51 -14.37
N ARG A 44 0.95 -23.84 -14.33
CA ARG A 44 -0.05 -24.67 -15.01
C ARG A 44 -1.44 -24.53 -14.36
N ASP A 45 -1.49 -24.48 -13.03
CA ASP A 45 -2.75 -24.29 -12.31
C ASP A 45 -3.35 -22.93 -12.62
N ILE A 46 -2.51 -21.89 -12.64
CA ILE A 46 -2.93 -20.52 -13.00
C ILE A 46 -3.41 -20.45 -14.44
N ALA A 47 -2.66 -21.01 -15.40
CA ALA A 47 -3.04 -21.03 -16.82
C ALA A 47 -4.38 -21.74 -17.02
N LYS A 48 -4.57 -22.89 -16.36
CA LYS A 48 -5.84 -23.66 -16.39
C LYS A 48 -7.01 -22.83 -15.83
N ARG A 49 -6.82 -22.16 -14.70
CA ARG A 49 -7.84 -21.32 -14.05
C ARG A 49 -8.20 -20.11 -14.92
N ALA A 50 -7.20 -19.47 -15.51
CA ALA A 50 -7.38 -18.30 -16.37
C ALA A 50 -7.93 -18.63 -17.77
N GLY A 51 -7.99 -19.91 -18.15
CA GLY A 51 -8.41 -20.33 -19.50
C GLY A 51 -7.40 -19.96 -20.60
N VAL A 52 -6.12 -19.81 -20.25
CA VAL A 52 -5.04 -19.48 -21.19
C VAL A 52 -4.02 -20.63 -21.31
N THR A 53 -3.14 -20.55 -22.31
CA THR A 53 -2.05 -21.51 -22.42
C THR A 53 -0.85 -21.13 -21.55
N VAL A 54 -0.08 -22.12 -21.11
CA VAL A 54 1.17 -21.86 -20.34
C VAL A 54 2.15 -20.97 -21.11
N PRO A 55 2.39 -21.15 -22.43
CA PRO A 55 3.20 -20.22 -23.21
C PRO A 55 2.68 -18.77 -23.17
N THR A 56 1.37 -18.55 -23.23
CA THR A 56 0.77 -17.21 -23.12
C THR A 56 1.12 -16.56 -21.77
N LEU A 57 1.05 -17.33 -20.68
CA LEU A 57 1.36 -16.84 -19.35
C LEU A 57 2.85 -16.47 -19.23
N TYR A 58 3.75 -17.33 -19.77
CA TYR A 58 5.20 -17.03 -19.81
C TYR A 58 5.51 -15.78 -20.66
N TYR A 59 4.79 -15.59 -21.75
CA TYR A 59 4.96 -14.39 -22.61
C TYR A 59 4.66 -13.11 -21.85
N HIS A 60 3.60 -13.08 -21.03
CA HIS A 60 3.18 -11.87 -20.29
C HIS A 60 3.97 -11.64 -18.98
N HIS A 61 4.33 -12.69 -18.28
CA HIS A 61 4.85 -12.58 -16.92
C HIS A 61 6.19 -13.28 -16.69
N GLY A 62 6.75 -13.96 -17.69
CA GLY A 62 8.04 -14.64 -17.62
C GLY A 62 8.02 -15.90 -16.75
N ASN A 63 7.64 -15.78 -15.48
CA ASN A 63 7.63 -16.88 -14.52
C ASN A 63 6.62 -16.63 -13.38
N LYS A 64 6.55 -17.52 -12.39
CA LYS A 64 5.65 -17.37 -11.23
C LYS A 64 6.00 -16.15 -10.38
N GLN A 65 7.27 -15.77 -10.29
CA GLN A 65 7.68 -14.56 -9.58
C GLN A 65 7.23 -13.29 -10.31
N GLY A 66 7.29 -13.27 -11.64
CA GLY A 66 6.75 -12.17 -12.44
C GLY A 66 5.24 -11.99 -12.26
N ILE A 67 4.48 -13.08 -12.07
CA ILE A 67 3.06 -13.01 -11.72
C ILE A 67 2.88 -12.40 -10.32
N LEU A 68 3.68 -12.83 -9.34
CA LEU A 68 3.64 -12.26 -7.98
C LEU A 68 3.91 -10.75 -8.02
N VAL A 69 4.95 -10.33 -8.73
CA VAL A 69 5.29 -8.90 -8.88
C VAL A 69 4.16 -8.15 -9.55
N ALA A 70 3.57 -8.70 -10.64
CA ALA A 70 2.45 -8.07 -11.33
C ALA A 70 1.18 -7.94 -10.47
N LEU A 71 0.98 -8.81 -9.49
CA LEU A 71 -0.08 -8.67 -8.49
C LEU A 71 0.21 -7.56 -7.48
N MET A 72 1.47 -7.42 -7.07
CA MET A 72 1.87 -6.52 -5.99
C MET A 72 2.15 -5.08 -6.46
N GLU A 73 2.63 -4.91 -7.70
CA GLU A 73 3.00 -3.60 -8.25
C GLU A 73 1.88 -2.57 -8.28
N PRO A 74 0.63 -2.90 -8.72
CA PRO A 74 -0.45 -1.92 -8.71
C PRO A 74 -0.75 -1.37 -7.31
N GLY A 75 -0.56 -2.18 -6.29
CA GLY A 75 -0.75 -1.76 -4.90
C GLY A 75 0.27 -0.71 -4.45
N ILE A 76 1.57 -0.94 -4.71
CA ILE A 76 2.60 0.03 -4.31
C ILE A 76 2.53 1.31 -5.15
N GLU A 77 2.13 1.23 -6.42
CA GLU A 77 1.90 2.40 -7.26
C GLU A 77 0.69 3.21 -6.77
N ASN A 78 -0.42 2.54 -6.46
CA ASN A 78 -1.63 3.18 -5.95
C ASN A 78 -1.38 3.89 -4.61
N VAL A 79 -0.74 3.22 -3.62
CA VAL A 79 -0.47 3.87 -2.33
C VAL A 79 0.49 5.04 -2.47
N THR A 80 1.47 4.96 -3.36
CA THR A 80 2.41 6.06 -3.60
C THR A 80 1.72 7.27 -4.23
N ALA A 81 0.89 7.06 -5.25
CA ALA A 81 0.11 8.13 -5.88
C ALA A 81 -0.87 8.78 -4.89
N ARG A 82 -1.57 7.95 -4.11
CA ARG A 82 -2.49 8.40 -3.06
C ARG A 82 -1.78 9.23 -1.99
N ALA A 83 -0.63 8.75 -1.48
CA ALA A 83 0.16 9.46 -0.49
C ALA A 83 0.68 10.80 -1.02
N SER A 84 1.10 10.86 -2.30
CA SER A 84 1.48 12.12 -2.93
C SER A 84 0.31 13.10 -2.99
N ALA A 85 -0.86 12.67 -3.47
CA ALA A 85 -2.06 13.51 -3.50
C ALA A 85 -2.49 13.98 -2.10
N ALA A 86 -2.34 13.13 -1.08
CA ALA A 86 -2.64 13.47 0.30
C ALA A 86 -1.70 14.55 0.87
N VAL A 87 -0.41 14.49 0.51
CA VAL A 87 0.59 15.52 0.86
C VAL A 87 0.26 16.83 0.15
N ASP A 88 -0.03 16.79 -1.15
CA ASP A 88 -0.36 17.97 -1.94
C ASP A 88 -1.61 18.68 -1.40
N ALA A 89 -2.64 17.92 -1.04
CA ALA A 89 -3.89 18.44 -0.47
C ALA A 89 -3.72 19.07 0.92
N ALA A 90 -2.66 18.75 1.66
CA ALA A 90 -2.39 19.30 2.99
C ALA A 90 -1.84 20.73 2.98
N GLY A 91 -1.47 21.27 1.81
CA GLY A 91 -0.80 22.56 1.71
C GLY A 91 0.60 22.57 2.33
N PRO A 92 1.12 23.72 2.80
CA PRO A 92 2.53 23.86 3.15
C PRO A 92 2.89 23.37 4.57
N SER A 93 1.96 22.90 5.38
CA SER A 93 2.23 22.47 6.76
C SER A 93 2.83 21.07 6.82
N PRO A 94 4.07 20.86 7.24
CA PRO A 94 4.67 19.53 7.43
C PRO A 94 3.83 18.61 8.34
N THR A 95 3.25 19.14 9.40
CA THR A 95 2.37 18.39 10.31
C THR A 95 1.12 17.89 9.59
N ALA A 96 0.47 18.72 8.75
CA ALA A 96 -0.69 18.30 7.98
C ALA A 96 -0.31 17.31 6.88
N GLN A 97 0.79 17.55 6.15
CA GLN A 97 1.33 16.66 5.12
C GLN A 97 1.64 15.27 5.69
N PHE A 98 2.34 15.23 6.81
CA PHE A 98 2.69 13.98 7.47
C PHE A 98 1.44 13.22 7.95
N GLY A 99 0.49 13.91 8.58
CA GLY A 99 -0.75 13.32 9.03
C GLY A 99 -1.56 12.72 7.88
N ASN A 100 -1.71 13.43 6.77
CA ASN A 100 -2.42 12.97 5.58
C ASN A 100 -1.70 11.78 4.92
N LEU A 101 -0.37 11.80 4.84
CA LEU A 101 0.43 10.69 4.30
C LEU A 101 0.22 9.40 5.10
N VAL A 102 0.27 9.48 6.43
CA VAL A 102 0.02 8.31 7.31
C VAL A 102 -1.40 7.80 7.12
N GLU A 103 -2.38 8.70 7.11
CA GLU A 103 -3.80 8.35 6.89
C GLU A 103 -3.98 7.64 5.55
N ALA A 104 -3.37 8.16 4.46
CA ALA A 104 -3.41 7.53 3.13
C ALA A 104 -2.79 6.12 3.11
N CYS A 105 -1.65 5.93 3.77
CA CYS A 105 -1.01 4.63 3.89
C CYS A 105 -1.89 3.62 4.64
N VAL A 106 -2.49 4.03 5.75
CA VAL A 106 -3.37 3.16 6.56
C VAL A 106 -4.64 2.80 5.81
N LEU A 107 -5.30 3.76 5.17
CA LEU A 107 -6.48 3.51 4.33
C LEU A 107 -6.16 2.50 3.21
N HIS A 108 -4.99 2.58 2.61
CA HIS A 108 -4.56 1.58 1.62
C HIS A 108 -4.42 0.19 2.24
N MET A 109 -3.85 0.07 3.44
CA MET A 109 -3.66 -1.23 4.11
C MET A 109 -4.99 -1.88 4.52
N THR A 110 -6.01 -1.09 4.88
CA THR A 110 -7.34 -1.63 5.22
C THR A 110 -8.07 -2.25 4.03
N SER A 111 -7.69 -1.93 2.80
CA SER A 111 -8.31 -2.43 1.57
C SER A 111 -7.59 -3.63 0.94
N ARG A 112 -6.48 -4.11 1.55
CA ARG A 112 -5.59 -5.12 0.94
C ARG A 112 -5.59 -6.49 1.60
N SER A 113 -6.57 -6.78 2.43
CA SER A 113 -6.64 -8.05 3.17
C SER A 113 -6.60 -9.29 2.28
N ASP A 114 -7.11 -9.17 1.05
CA ASP A 114 -7.20 -10.24 0.05
C ASP A 114 -5.85 -10.60 -0.62
N ILE A 115 -4.89 -9.67 -0.63
CA ILE A 115 -3.59 -9.87 -1.29
C ILE A 115 -2.41 -9.85 -0.31
N ALA A 116 -2.64 -9.43 0.92
CA ALA A 116 -1.61 -9.20 1.92
C ALA A 116 -0.79 -10.44 2.29
N PHE A 117 -1.39 -11.63 2.19
CA PHE A 117 -0.67 -12.88 2.46
C PHE A 117 0.52 -13.10 1.52
N LEU A 118 0.54 -12.45 0.35
CA LEU A 118 1.65 -12.50 -0.60
C LEU A 118 2.82 -11.59 -0.23
N ASP A 119 2.65 -10.64 0.70
CA ASP A 119 3.73 -9.71 1.07
C ASP A 119 4.96 -10.44 1.64
N SER A 120 4.75 -11.56 2.34
CA SER A 120 5.84 -12.39 2.86
C SER A 120 6.66 -13.06 1.77
N GLU A 121 6.07 -13.29 0.60
CA GLU A 121 6.69 -13.98 -0.52
C GLU A 121 7.67 -13.09 -1.29
N LEU A 122 7.54 -11.76 -1.17
CA LEU A 122 8.45 -10.80 -1.81
C LEU A 122 9.91 -10.98 -1.38
N ARG A 123 10.16 -11.56 -0.20
CA ARG A 123 11.53 -11.85 0.29
C ARG A 123 12.24 -12.93 -0.52
N TYR A 124 11.49 -13.77 -1.23
CA TYR A 124 12.01 -14.87 -2.03
C TYR A 124 12.16 -14.54 -3.52
N LEU A 125 11.86 -13.28 -3.90
CA LEU A 125 12.07 -12.81 -5.27
C LEU A 125 13.56 -12.91 -5.66
N GLU A 126 13.80 -13.27 -6.90
CA GLU A 126 15.13 -13.19 -7.51
C GLU A 126 15.62 -11.74 -7.55
N GLU A 127 16.90 -11.55 -7.76
CA GLU A 127 17.52 -10.23 -7.58
C GLU A 127 16.94 -9.16 -8.50
N ALA A 128 16.61 -9.51 -9.75
CA ALA A 128 16.08 -8.55 -10.72
C ALA A 128 14.67 -8.05 -10.31
N GLU A 129 13.77 -8.97 -10.02
CA GLU A 129 12.39 -8.67 -9.60
C GLU A 129 12.39 -7.95 -8.25
N ARG A 130 13.24 -8.38 -7.32
CA ARG A 130 13.38 -7.74 -6.01
C ARG A 130 13.87 -6.31 -6.13
N LYS A 131 14.87 -6.03 -6.99
CA LYS A 131 15.38 -4.67 -7.24
C LYS A 131 14.29 -3.77 -7.87
N SER A 132 13.57 -4.30 -8.87
CA SER A 132 12.48 -3.56 -9.52
C SER A 132 11.40 -3.17 -8.50
N TYR A 133 10.91 -4.11 -7.73
CA TYR A 133 9.88 -3.86 -6.72
C TYR A 133 10.38 -2.93 -5.59
N ALA A 134 11.61 -3.12 -5.13
CA ALA A 134 12.22 -2.26 -4.11
C ALA A 134 12.36 -0.80 -4.58
N ALA A 135 12.66 -0.58 -5.86
CA ALA A 135 12.73 0.78 -6.43
C ALA A 135 11.36 1.49 -6.38
N LYS A 136 10.25 0.76 -6.58
CA LYS A 136 8.89 1.31 -6.44
C LYS A 136 8.58 1.65 -4.97
N ARG A 137 8.89 0.75 -4.04
CA ARG A 137 8.72 1.01 -2.60
C ARG A 137 9.53 2.21 -2.12
N LYS A 138 10.73 2.40 -2.68
CA LYS A 138 11.62 3.52 -2.32
C LYS A 138 11.01 4.88 -2.62
N LYS A 139 10.11 5.00 -3.58
CA LYS A 139 9.41 6.26 -3.88
C LYS A 139 8.53 6.70 -2.70
N LEU A 140 7.77 5.77 -2.13
CA LEU A 140 6.95 6.07 -0.94
C LEU A 140 7.81 6.38 0.29
N GLU A 141 8.90 5.61 0.50
CA GLU A 141 9.86 5.88 1.58
C GLU A 141 10.48 7.28 1.43
N ASN A 142 10.88 7.67 0.22
CA ASN A 142 11.44 8.99 -0.03
C ASN A 142 10.43 10.10 0.25
N LEU A 143 9.19 9.97 -0.23
CA LEU A 143 8.13 10.95 0.07
C LEU A 143 7.95 11.17 1.58
N LEU A 144 7.93 10.09 2.37
CA LEU A 144 7.84 10.20 3.82
C LEU A 144 9.09 10.85 4.43
N VAL A 145 10.29 10.49 3.95
CA VAL A 145 11.56 11.10 4.41
C VAL A 145 11.59 12.60 4.10
N ASP A 146 11.11 13.01 2.93
CA ASP A 146 11.07 14.42 2.54
C ASP A 146 10.13 15.22 3.47
N VAL A 147 8.94 14.70 3.77
CA VAL A 147 8.00 15.33 4.70
C VAL A 147 8.55 15.39 6.13
N LEU A 148 9.19 14.30 6.62
CA LEU A 148 9.83 14.29 7.93
C LEU A 148 10.99 15.30 7.99
N THR A 149 11.77 15.40 6.92
CA THR A 149 12.88 16.36 6.83
C THR A 149 12.38 17.80 6.89
N ALA A 150 11.32 18.11 6.15
CA ALA A 150 10.69 19.43 6.19
C ALA A 150 10.17 19.78 7.60
N GLY A 151 9.54 18.83 8.29
CA GLY A 151 9.05 19.04 9.65
C GLY A 151 10.15 19.23 10.69
N VAL A 152 11.29 18.54 10.53
CA VAL A 152 12.47 18.78 11.40
C VAL A 152 13.08 20.14 11.11
N GLN A 153 13.19 20.54 9.85
CA GLN A 153 13.75 21.84 9.45
C GLN A 153 12.87 23.01 9.90
N SER A 154 11.54 22.86 9.90
CA SER A 154 10.62 23.88 10.41
C SER A 154 10.54 23.91 11.94
N GLY A 155 11.10 22.91 12.64
CA GLY A 155 11.01 22.75 14.08
C GLY A 155 9.68 22.16 14.56
N GLU A 156 8.80 21.72 13.66
CA GLU A 156 7.54 21.06 14.00
C GLU A 156 7.74 19.63 14.51
N PHE A 157 8.81 18.95 14.05
CA PHE A 157 9.11 17.58 14.44
C PHE A 157 10.43 17.47 15.20
N THR A 158 10.44 16.52 16.14
CA THR A 158 11.65 16.11 16.87
C THR A 158 11.85 14.62 16.69
N VAL A 159 12.76 14.23 15.78
CA VAL A 159 13.10 12.83 15.52
C VAL A 159 14.63 12.66 15.52
N PRO A 160 15.16 11.61 16.19
CA PRO A 160 16.61 11.41 16.32
C PRO A 160 17.25 10.89 15.03
N ASP A 161 16.50 10.14 14.23
CA ASP A 161 16.93 9.56 12.95
C ASP A 161 15.74 9.55 11.98
N ILE A 162 15.77 10.41 10.99
CA ILE A 162 14.70 10.58 10.01
C ILE A 162 14.47 9.28 9.23
N THR A 163 15.52 8.62 8.77
CA THR A 163 15.41 7.40 7.96
C THR A 163 14.87 6.22 8.78
N GLY A 164 15.42 6.03 9.98
CA GLY A 164 14.96 4.99 10.91
C GLY A 164 13.52 5.21 11.35
N THR A 165 13.16 6.46 11.69
CA THR A 165 11.80 6.85 12.05
C THR A 165 10.83 6.58 10.90
N GLY A 166 11.18 6.97 9.66
CA GLY A 166 10.37 6.71 8.48
C GLY A 166 10.11 5.21 8.26
N ARG A 167 11.14 4.37 8.43
CA ARG A 167 10.98 2.90 8.33
C ARG A 167 10.08 2.32 9.42
N ALA A 168 10.22 2.79 10.66
CA ALA A 168 9.39 2.36 11.76
C ALA A 168 7.91 2.72 11.52
N LEU A 169 7.64 3.94 11.06
CA LEU A 169 6.30 4.43 10.75
C LEU A 169 5.66 3.67 9.57
N LEU A 170 6.40 3.41 8.50
CA LEU A 170 5.88 2.57 7.40
C LEU A 170 5.60 1.14 7.87
N GLY A 171 6.46 0.56 8.71
CA GLY A 171 6.22 -0.74 9.32
C GLY A 171 4.97 -0.77 10.19
N MET A 172 4.73 0.28 10.96
CA MET A 172 3.52 0.47 11.73
C MET A 172 2.27 0.51 10.82
N CYS A 173 2.27 1.31 9.75
CA CYS A 173 1.17 1.35 8.80
C CYS A 173 0.93 -0.02 8.13
N GLN A 174 2.00 -0.70 7.70
CA GLN A 174 1.91 -2.02 7.07
C GLN A 174 1.31 -3.09 8.00
N SER A 175 1.51 -2.99 9.30
CA SER A 175 0.98 -3.96 10.26
C SER A 175 -0.55 -4.03 10.27
N VAL A 176 -1.24 -3.00 9.82
CA VAL A 176 -2.72 -2.94 9.77
C VAL A 176 -3.29 -4.10 8.96
N VAL A 177 -2.65 -4.47 7.86
CA VAL A 177 -3.10 -5.56 7.00
C VAL A 177 -3.15 -6.93 7.70
N LEU A 178 -2.40 -7.11 8.79
CA LEU A 178 -2.32 -8.38 9.52
C LEU A 178 -3.50 -8.60 10.48
N TRP A 179 -4.15 -7.54 10.92
CA TRP A 179 -5.17 -7.62 11.97
C TRP A 179 -6.51 -6.97 11.58
N TYR A 180 -6.49 -6.02 10.63
CA TYR A 180 -7.70 -5.32 10.24
C TYR A 180 -8.66 -6.25 9.48
N ARG A 181 -9.94 -6.12 9.78
CA ARG A 181 -11.02 -6.87 9.12
C ARG A 181 -12.13 -5.90 8.71
N LEU A 182 -12.60 -6.02 7.47
CA LEU A 182 -13.69 -5.18 6.94
C LEU A 182 -15.02 -5.41 7.67
N ASP A 183 -15.23 -6.61 8.19
CA ASP A 183 -16.41 -6.98 9.00
C ASP A 183 -16.22 -6.71 10.50
N GLY A 184 -15.10 -6.08 10.88
CA GLY A 184 -14.77 -5.72 12.26
C GLY A 184 -15.49 -4.47 12.76
N PRO A 185 -15.33 -4.12 14.05
CA PRO A 185 -16.02 -3.00 14.68
C PRO A 185 -15.52 -1.62 14.26
N GLN A 186 -14.32 -1.52 13.68
CA GLN A 186 -13.70 -0.26 13.31
C GLN A 186 -13.75 -0.05 11.80
N THR A 187 -14.17 1.14 11.39
CA THR A 187 -14.11 1.56 9.99
C THR A 187 -12.68 1.86 9.56
N PRO A 188 -12.36 1.80 8.24
CA PRO A 188 -11.05 2.23 7.72
C PRO A 188 -10.66 3.63 8.18
N ARG A 189 -11.64 4.56 8.24
CA ARG A 189 -11.41 5.95 8.65
C ARG A 189 -11.02 6.04 10.14
N GLU A 190 -11.69 5.33 11.02
CA GLU A 190 -11.36 5.32 12.45
C GLU A 190 -9.94 4.81 12.70
N VAL A 191 -9.57 3.72 12.00
CA VAL A 191 -8.21 3.19 12.10
C VAL A 191 -7.18 4.17 11.54
N SER A 192 -7.43 4.79 10.40
CA SER A 192 -6.49 5.74 9.80
C SER A 192 -6.28 6.98 10.64
N VAL A 193 -7.34 7.52 11.26
CA VAL A 193 -7.24 8.66 12.18
C VAL A 193 -6.46 8.29 13.44
N LEU A 194 -6.72 7.12 14.03
CA LEU A 194 -5.96 6.64 15.20
C LEU A 194 -4.46 6.54 14.89
N TYR A 195 -4.11 5.94 13.76
CA TYR A 195 -2.70 5.79 13.37
C TYR A 195 -2.02 7.13 13.06
N ARG A 196 -2.75 8.06 12.45
CA ARG A 196 -2.29 9.44 12.26
C ARG A 196 -1.93 10.10 13.59
N GLU A 197 -2.80 10.01 14.60
CA GLU A 197 -2.55 10.58 15.92
C GLU A 197 -1.34 9.94 16.62
N ILE A 198 -1.20 8.62 16.53
CA ILE A 198 -0.04 7.89 17.06
C ILE A 198 1.24 8.35 16.37
N ALA A 199 1.21 8.45 15.04
CA ALA A 199 2.37 8.86 14.24
C ALA A 199 2.79 10.31 14.55
N LEU A 200 1.85 11.23 14.69
CA LEU A 200 2.13 12.63 15.06
C LEU A 200 2.81 12.71 16.43
N LYS A 201 2.33 11.95 17.41
CA LYS A 201 2.99 11.87 18.73
C LYS A 201 4.40 11.27 18.64
N ALA A 202 4.61 10.27 17.76
CA ALA A 202 5.91 9.64 17.57
C ALA A 202 6.97 10.58 16.98
N VAL A 203 6.56 11.62 16.26
CA VAL A 203 7.46 12.65 15.74
C VAL A 203 7.52 13.92 16.61
N GLY A 204 6.92 13.88 17.81
CA GLY A 204 7.02 14.93 18.82
C GLY A 204 5.95 16.03 18.70
N VAL A 205 4.93 15.85 17.85
CA VAL A 205 3.80 16.80 17.82
C VAL A 205 2.92 16.53 19.05
N THR A 206 2.83 17.53 19.91
CA THR A 206 1.90 17.57 21.06
C THR A 206 0.62 18.27 20.66
N ALA A 207 -0.50 17.70 21.05
CA ALA A 207 -1.82 18.30 20.85
C ALA A 207 -1.96 19.61 21.65
#